data_86ca59da2037071b737ae2010256f4ed
#
_entry.id   86ca59da2037071b737ae2010256f4ed
#
_cell.length_a   1.000
_cell.length_b   1.000
_cell.length_c   1.000
_cell.angle_alpha   90.00
_cell.angle_beta   90.00
_cell.angle_gamma   90.00
#
_symmetry.space_group_name_H-M   'P 1'
#
loop_
_entity.id
_entity.type
_entity.pdbx_description
1 polymer ?
#
loop_
_entity_poly.entity_id
_entity_poly.type
_entity_poly.pdbx_seq_one_letter_code
_entity_poly.pdbx_strand_id
1 'polypeptide(L)'
;MGQLEPWLKEVAALIGVKQRADCHPEGDAWTHTMLVVDEAAKLRDEAKNPTGLMLAALLHDVGKAVAMQEKDGVIHAYGHETAGVPLAENFLRRLTGEKALCRYVLNMVELHMKPNLYAAQNSGQKAWNRLFDRSACPEDLLLLAKADHRGRINAAPYAETERTIRARLSAYEKMMAEPHITGADLLARGIQPGEEMGRLLEEAHRLRLAGVKKEDALRQMRL
;
A
#
# COMPACT_ATOMS: atom_id res chain seq x y z
N MET A 1 -17.09 -24.02 11.97
CA MET A 1 -16.28 -23.58 10.82
C MET A 1 -17.08 -23.44 9.50
N GLY A 2 -18.14 -24.21 9.25
CA GLY A 2 -18.90 -24.14 7.99
C GLY A 2 -19.77 -22.89 7.76
N GLN A 3 -19.79 -21.91 8.66
CA GLN A 3 -20.63 -20.72 8.51
C GLN A 3 -19.99 -19.56 7.73
N LEU A 4 -18.65 -19.54 7.57
CA LEU A 4 -17.94 -18.53 6.77
C LEU A 4 -17.94 -18.86 5.27
N GLU A 5 -18.11 -20.10 4.90
CA GLU A 5 -18.33 -20.52 3.53
C GLU A 5 -19.84 -20.55 3.22
N PRO A 6 -20.26 -20.07 2.06
CA PRO A 6 -19.48 -19.70 0.87
C PRO A 6 -19.11 -18.20 0.77
N TRP A 7 -19.55 -17.35 1.73
CA TRP A 7 -19.50 -15.89 1.58
C TRP A 7 -18.10 -15.32 1.77
N LEU A 8 -17.32 -15.84 2.72
CA LEU A 8 -16.00 -15.33 3.12
C LEU A 8 -14.88 -16.33 2.80
N LYS A 9 -15.01 -17.10 1.72
CA LYS A 9 -14.09 -18.21 1.39
C LYS A 9 -12.62 -17.78 1.30
N GLU A 10 -12.33 -16.58 0.79
CA GLU A 10 -10.96 -16.07 0.67
C GLU A 10 -10.33 -15.80 2.03
N VAL A 11 -11.12 -15.30 2.97
CA VAL A 11 -10.67 -15.05 4.33
C VAL A 11 -10.62 -16.37 5.13
N ALA A 12 -11.62 -17.25 4.95
CA ALA A 12 -11.64 -18.58 5.57
C ALA A 12 -10.44 -19.44 5.13
N ALA A 13 -9.93 -19.25 3.91
CA ALA A 13 -8.75 -19.94 3.41
C ALA A 13 -7.46 -19.63 4.18
N LEU A 14 -7.45 -18.59 5.03
CA LEU A 14 -6.32 -18.26 5.90
C LEU A 14 -6.25 -19.15 7.16
N ILE A 15 -7.32 -19.88 7.49
CA ILE A 15 -7.36 -20.76 8.66
C ILE A 15 -6.35 -21.90 8.46
N GLY A 16 -5.43 -22.04 9.41
CA GLY A 16 -4.38 -23.05 9.39
C GLY A 16 -3.22 -22.74 8.43
N VAL A 17 -3.23 -21.61 7.74
CA VAL A 17 -2.08 -21.17 6.92
C VAL A 17 -0.95 -20.74 7.86
N LYS A 18 0.07 -21.61 7.98
CA LYS A 18 1.20 -21.41 8.87
C LYS A 18 2.00 -20.16 8.49
N GLN A 19 2.56 -19.48 9.47
CA GLN A 19 3.44 -18.34 9.30
C GLN A 19 4.79 -18.59 10.00
N ARG A 20 5.79 -17.77 9.72
CA ARG A 20 7.07 -17.82 10.44
C ARG A 20 6.84 -17.46 11.91
N ALA A 21 7.15 -18.38 12.81
CA ALA A 21 6.90 -18.20 14.23
C ALA A 21 7.73 -17.06 14.87
N ASP A 22 8.90 -16.73 14.29
CA ASP A 22 9.73 -15.60 14.72
C ASP A 22 9.13 -14.23 14.36
N CYS A 23 8.30 -14.16 13.33
CA CYS A 23 7.60 -12.95 12.90
C CYS A 23 6.14 -12.90 13.34
N HIS A 24 5.51 -14.07 13.50
CA HIS A 24 4.09 -14.25 13.78
C HIS A 24 3.85 -15.30 14.87
N PRO A 25 4.21 -14.99 16.13
CA PRO A 25 4.02 -15.90 17.26
C PRO A 25 2.54 -16.19 17.56
N GLU A 26 1.61 -15.42 17.00
CA GLU A 26 0.17 -15.64 17.05
C GLU A 26 -0.30 -16.90 16.32
N GLY A 27 0.52 -17.48 15.43
CA GLY A 27 0.28 -18.77 14.78
C GLY A 27 -0.06 -18.66 13.30
N ASP A 28 -1.35 -18.83 12.92
CA ASP A 28 -1.75 -18.84 11.53
C ASP A 28 -2.15 -17.45 10.99
N ALA A 29 -2.28 -17.36 9.64
CA ALA A 29 -2.62 -16.11 8.98
C ALA A 29 -4.03 -15.60 9.31
N TRP A 30 -4.96 -16.50 9.65
CA TRP A 30 -6.30 -16.13 10.13
C TRP A 30 -6.22 -15.37 11.45
N THR A 31 -5.54 -15.94 12.45
CA THR A 31 -5.38 -15.33 13.77
C THR A 31 -4.74 -13.95 13.65
N HIS A 32 -3.66 -13.84 12.86
CA HIS A 32 -3.02 -12.56 12.56
C HIS A 32 -4.01 -11.57 11.95
N THR A 33 -4.75 -11.98 10.90
CA THR A 33 -5.72 -11.10 10.23
C THR A 33 -6.77 -10.57 11.20
N MET A 34 -7.30 -11.41 12.12
CA MET A 34 -8.29 -10.96 13.11
C MET A 34 -7.70 -9.92 14.06
N LEU A 35 -6.46 -10.12 14.52
CA LEU A 35 -5.77 -9.13 15.36
C LEU A 35 -5.52 -7.81 14.61
N VAL A 36 -5.18 -7.88 13.32
CA VAL A 36 -5.03 -6.68 12.48
C VAL A 36 -6.35 -5.94 12.29
N VAL A 37 -7.46 -6.66 12.11
CA VAL A 37 -8.82 -6.07 12.04
C VAL A 37 -9.17 -5.35 13.35
N ASP A 38 -8.86 -5.95 14.51
CA ASP A 38 -9.08 -5.34 15.82
C ASP A 38 -8.23 -4.07 16.01
N GLU A 39 -6.97 -4.07 15.57
CA GLU A 39 -6.13 -2.87 15.61
C GLU A 39 -6.60 -1.79 14.63
N ALA A 40 -7.03 -2.17 13.42
CA ALA A 40 -7.60 -1.24 12.44
C ALA A 40 -8.91 -0.60 12.97
N ALA A 41 -9.73 -1.37 13.69
CA ALA A 41 -10.95 -0.84 14.31
C ALA A 41 -10.68 0.29 15.32
N LYS A 42 -9.54 0.23 16.04
CA LYS A 42 -9.11 1.30 16.95
C LYS A 42 -8.66 2.56 16.22
N LEU A 43 -8.23 2.42 14.97
CA LEU A 43 -7.68 3.50 14.14
C LEU A 43 -8.69 4.04 13.11
N ARG A 44 -9.84 3.41 12.95
CA ARG A 44 -10.77 3.70 11.84
C ARG A 44 -11.28 5.13 11.81
N ASP A 45 -11.41 5.77 12.98
CA ASP A 45 -11.92 7.14 13.10
C ASP A 45 -10.87 8.18 12.67
N GLU A 46 -9.60 7.78 12.54
CA GLU A 46 -8.51 8.59 11.96
C GLU A 46 -8.47 8.47 10.42
N ALA A 47 -9.14 7.45 9.84
CA ALA A 47 -9.05 7.13 8.42
C ALA A 47 -9.87 8.09 7.56
N LYS A 48 -9.37 8.42 6.37
CA LYS A 48 -10.12 9.14 5.34
C LYS A 48 -11.26 8.27 4.77
N ASN A 49 -11.05 6.96 4.70
CA ASN A 49 -12.06 5.98 4.30
C ASN A 49 -12.15 4.84 5.35
N PRO A 50 -12.94 5.03 6.43
CA PRO A 50 -13.07 4.03 7.50
C PRO A 50 -13.50 2.65 7.01
N THR A 51 -14.50 2.57 6.13
CA THR A 51 -14.96 1.30 5.56
C THR A 51 -13.88 0.64 4.71
N GLY A 52 -13.19 1.43 3.88
CA GLY A 52 -12.09 0.93 3.05
C GLY A 52 -10.92 0.41 3.88
N LEU A 53 -10.55 1.10 4.97
CA LEU A 53 -9.51 0.66 5.89
C LEU A 53 -9.86 -0.70 6.52
N MET A 54 -11.11 -0.87 7.00
CA MET A 54 -11.54 -2.12 7.62
C MET A 54 -11.55 -3.29 6.63
N LEU A 55 -12.02 -3.06 5.39
CA LEU A 55 -11.96 -4.07 4.33
C LEU A 55 -10.53 -4.40 3.92
N ALA A 56 -9.65 -3.38 3.84
CA ALA A 56 -8.24 -3.59 3.55
C ALA A 56 -7.56 -4.41 4.66
N ALA A 57 -7.84 -4.13 5.93
CA ALA A 57 -7.33 -4.91 7.06
C ALA A 57 -7.80 -6.39 7.02
N LEU A 58 -9.07 -6.64 6.64
CA LEU A 58 -9.59 -7.99 6.50
C LEU A 58 -8.95 -8.75 5.33
N LEU A 59 -8.57 -8.07 4.27
CA LEU A 59 -8.12 -8.68 3.01
C LEU A 59 -6.61 -8.57 2.76
N HIS A 60 -5.84 -7.85 3.60
CA HIS A 60 -4.44 -7.54 3.32
C HIS A 60 -3.59 -8.79 3.04
N ASP A 61 -3.84 -9.85 3.75
CA ASP A 61 -3.07 -11.09 3.75
C ASP A 61 -3.74 -12.26 3.04
N VAL A 62 -4.88 -12.08 2.35
CA VAL A 62 -5.60 -13.22 1.70
C VAL A 62 -4.74 -13.95 0.67
N GLY A 63 -3.75 -13.30 0.11
CA GLY A 63 -2.80 -13.92 -0.81
C GLY A 63 -1.87 -14.95 -0.15
N LYS A 64 -1.72 -14.95 1.17
CA LYS A 64 -0.93 -15.98 1.89
C LYS A 64 -1.49 -17.38 1.67
N ALA A 65 -2.80 -17.51 1.49
CA ALA A 65 -3.42 -18.80 1.20
C ALA A 65 -2.90 -19.49 -0.07
N VAL A 66 -2.38 -18.74 -1.03
CA VAL A 66 -1.87 -19.24 -2.31
C VAL A 66 -0.38 -19.03 -2.54
N ALA A 67 0.24 -18.08 -1.81
CA ALA A 67 1.66 -17.74 -1.96
C ALA A 67 2.57 -18.44 -0.96
N MET A 68 2.00 -19.18 0.00
CA MET A 68 2.76 -19.87 1.04
C MET A 68 3.62 -20.99 0.44
N GLN A 69 4.90 -20.96 0.78
CA GLN A 69 5.89 -21.98 0.40
C GLN A 69 6.78 -22.30 1.59
N GLU A 70 7.11 -23.58 1.75
CA GLU A 70 8.14 -24.01 2.69
C GLU A 70 9.40 -24.38 1.90
N LYS A 71 10.51 -23.75 2.21
CA LYS A 71 11.80 -24.04 1.61
C LYS A 71 12.86 -24.13 2.71
N ASP A 72 13.59 -25.23 2.73
CA ASP A 72 14.64 -25.51 3.71
C ASP A 72 14.15 -25.40 5.18
N GLY A 73 12.89 -25.80 5.45
CA GLY A 73 12.26 -25.72 6.76
C GLY A 73 11.81 -24.29 7.14
N VAL A 74 11.95 -23.32 6.24
CA VAL A 74 11.54 -21.94 6.46
C VAL A 74 10.30 -21.61 5.63
N ILE A 75 9.29 -21.03 6.28
CA ILE A 75 8.04 -20.60 5.65
C ILE A 75 8.23 -19.23 5.01
N HIS A 76 7.83 -19.11 3.74
CA HIS A 76 7.85 -17.87 2.98
C HIS A 76 6.49 -17.63 2.31
N ALA A 77 6.12 -16.37 2.16
CA ALA A 77 4.92 -15.95 1.43
C ALA A 77 5.27 -14.78 0.48
N TYR A 78 6.36 -14.94 -0.28
CA TYR A 78 6.80 -13.90 -1.20
C TYR A 78 5.72 -13.58 -2.25
N GLY A 79 5.44 -12.28 -2.43
CA GLY A 79 4.48 -11.81 -3.42
C GLY A 79 3.01 -12.03 -3.04
N HIS A 80 2.72 -12.39 -1.77
CA HIS A 80 1.33 -12.57 -1.32
C HIS A 80 0.50 -11.29 -1.48
N GLU A 81 1.11 -10.12 -1.35
CA GLU A 81 0.45 -8.83 -1.59
C GLU A 81 -0.09 -8.71 -3.02
N THR A 82 0.67 -9.18 -4.01
CA THR A 82 0.24 -9.21 -5.41
C THR A 82 -0.74 -10.35 -5.68
N ALA A 83 -0.47 -11.55 -5.16
CA ALA A 83 -1.35 -12.71 -5.29
C ALA A 83 -2.70 -12.50 -4.58
N GLY A 84 -2.75 -11.66 -3.57
CA GLY A 84 -3.95 -11.29 -2.83
C GLY A 84 -4.92 -10.41 -3.62
N VAL A 85 -4.42 -9.59 -4.57
CA VAL A 85 -5.27 -8.64 -5.32
C VAL A 85 -6.44 -9.33 -6.03
N PRO A 86 -6.26 -10.38 -6.86
CA PRO A 86 -7.39 -11.04 -7.52
C PRO A 86 -8.34 -11.75 -6.53
N LEU A 87 -7.83 -12.23 -5.39
CA LEU A 87 -8.66 -12.83 -4.35
C LEU A 87 -9.53 -11.77 -3.66
N ALA A 88 -8.93 -10.65 -3.28
CA ALA A 88 -9.65 -9.51 -2.73
C ALA A 88 -10.68 -8.94 -3.72
N GLU A 89 -10.35 -8.86 -5.01
CA GLU A 89 -11.30 -8.43 -6.04
C GLU A 89 -12.51 -9.36 -6.12
N ASN A 90 -12.31 -10.68 -6.12
CA ASN A 90 -13.38 -11.66 -6.14
C ASN A 90 -14.28 -11.55 -4.89
N PHE A 91 -13.69 -11.31 -3.72
CA PHE A 91 -14.42 -11.04 -2.49
C PHE A 91 -15.29 -9.76 -2.62
N LEU A 92 -14.67 -8.65 -3.01
CA LEU A 92 -15.34 -7.35 -3.12
C LEU A 92 -16.48 -7.33 -4.12
N ARG A 93 -16.34 -8.01 -5.27
CA ARG A 93 -17.41 -8.13 -6.28
C ARG A 93 -18.69 -8.78 -5.74
N ARG A 94 -18.59 -9.63 -4.72
CA ARG A 94 -19.78 -10.22 -4.06
C ARG A 94 -20.37 -9.28 -3.01
N LEU A 95 -19.55 -8.39 -2.45
CA LEU A 95 -19.95 -7.52 -1.35
C LEU A 95 -20.54 -6.19 -1.82
N THR A 96 -19.98 -5.60 -2.88
CA THR A 96 -20.34 -4.24 -3.30
C THR A 96 -20.13 -4.00 -4.80
N GLY A 97 -20.95 -3.11 -5.37
CA GLY A 97 -20.77 -2.56 -6.72
C GLY A 97 -19.99 -1.23 -6.76
N GLU A 98 -19.51 -0.73 -5.61
CA GLU A 98 -18.84 0.57 -5.51
C GLU A 98 -17.40 0.48 -6.02
N LYS A 99 -17.19 0.88 -7.29
CA LYS A 99 -15.89 0.78 -7.97
C LYS A 99 -14.78 1.59 -7.28
N ALA A 100 -15.10 2.74 -6.67
CA ALA A 100 -14.12 3.56 -5.97
C ALA A 100 -13.60 2.85 -4.73
N LEU A 101 -14.49 2.28 -3.91
CA LEU A 101 -14.15 1.48 -2.75
C LEU A 101 -13.32 0.24 -3.13
N CYS A 102 -13.73 -0.48 -4.18
CA CYS A 102 -12.97 -1.63 -4.67
C CYS A 102 -11.53 -1.24 -5.05
N ARG A 103 -11.35 -0.19 -5.88
CA ARG A 103 -10.01 0.29 -6.26
C ARG A 103 -9.15 0.67 -5.06
N TYR A 104 -9.76 1.38 -4.10
CA TYR A 104 -9.08 1.75 -2.87
C TYR A 104 -8.59 0.52 -2.11
N VAL A 105 -9.45 -0.46 -1.83
CA VAL A 105 -9.10 -1.66 -1.06
C VAL A 105 -8.04 -2.49 -1.77
N LEU A 106 -8.17 -2.70 -3.08
CA LEU A 106 -7.18 -3.46 -3.86
C LEU A 106 -5.81 -2.80 -3.85
N ASN A 107 -5.77 -1.46 -3.93
CA ASN A 107 -4.53 -0.72 -3.82
C ASN A 107 -3.89 -0.85 -2.44
N MET A 108 -4.69 -0.80 -1.35
CA MET A 108 -4.19 -1.04 0.00
C MET A 108 -3.63 -2.46 0.17
N VAL A 109 -4.32 -3.48 -0.34
CA VAL A 109 -3.85 -4.88 -0.33
C VAL A 109 -2.51 -5.01 -1.07
N GLU A 110 -2.38 -4.42 -2.24
CA GLU A 110 -1.13 -4.46 -3.03
C GLU A 110 0.05 -3.78 -2.32
N LEU A 111 -0.21 -2.71 -1.58
CA LEU A 111 0.84 -1.84 -1.04
C LEU A 111 1.12 -2.02 0.46
N HIS A 112 0.30 -2.79 1.20
CA HIS A 112 0.33 -2.84 2.68
C HIS A 112 1.69 -3.15 3.28
N MET A 113 2.48 -4.02 2.64
CA MET A 113 3.82 -4.40 3.11
C MET A 113 4.85 -3.26 3.00
N LYS A 114 4.67 -2.36 2.02
CA LYS A 114 5.72 -1.42 1.61
C LYS A 114 6.12 -0.42 2.70
N PRO A 115 5.20 0.21 3.46
CA PRO A 115 5.59 1.20 4.46
C PRO A 115 6.52 0.62 5.52
N ASN A 116 6.16 -0.51 6.12
CA ASN A 116 6.96 -1.17 7.16
C ASN A 116 8.30 -1.67 6.59
N LEU A 117 8.29 -2.27 5.40
CA LEU A 117 9.50 -2.73 4.71
C LEU A 117 10.46 -1.57 4.41
N TYR A 118 9.95 -0.47 3.87
CA TYR A 118 10.79 0.69 3.52
C TYR A 118 11.37 1.38 4.76
N ALA A 119 10.61 1.44 5.86
CA ALA A 119 11.12 1.95 7.13
C ALA A 119 12.25 1.06 7.67
N ALA A 120 12.06 -0.27 7.70
CA ALA A 120 13.05 -1.23 8.16
C ALA A 120 14.34 -1.21 7.31
N GLN A 121 14.22 -1.01 6.00
CA GLN A 121 15.34 -0.93 5.06
C GLN A 121 15.97 0.47 4.97
N ASN A 122 15.47 1.45 5.73
CA ASN A 122 15.87 2.85 5.62
C ASN A 122 15.87 3.37 4.17
N SER A 123 14.81 3.06 3.44
CA SER A 123 14.67 3.40 2.02
C SER A 123 14.75 4.91 1.77
N GLY A 124 15.39 5.30 0.66
CA GLY A 124 15.55 6.71 0.28
C GLY A 124 14.23 7.39 -0.14
N GLN A 125 14.16 8.72 -0.05
CA GLN A 125 12.95 9.51 -0.31
C GLN A 125 12.30 9.21 -1.67
N LYS A 126 13.09 8.95 -2.72
CA LYS A 126 12.58 8.59 -4.05
C LYS A 126 11.69 7.33 -4.05
N ALA A 127 12.03 6.32 -3.23
CA ALA A 127 11.21 5.12 -3.09
C ALA A 127 9.88 5.44 -2.40
N TRP A 128 9.91 6.25 -1.35
CA TRP A 128 8.75 6.73 -0.64
C TRP A 128 7.83 7.59 -1.52
N ASN A 129 8.40 8.53 -2.29
CA ASN A 129 7.63 9.35 -3.21
C ASN A 129 6.83 8.49 -4.20
N ARG A 130 7.46 7.47 -4.79
CA ARG A 130 6.79 6.54 -5.70
C ARG A 130 5.72 5.68 -5.02
N LEU A 131 5.94 5.30 -3.76
CA LEU A 131 4.94 4.57 -2.99
C LEU A 131 3.71 5.42 -2.73
N PHE A 132 3.89 6.64 -2.24
CA PHE A 132 2.79 7.55 -1.92
C PHE A 132 2.04 8.01 -3.17
N ASP A 133 2.73 8.25 -4.28
CA ASP A 133 2.14 8.60 -5.56
C ASP A 133 1.25 7.47 -6.14
N ARG A 134 1.62 6.22 -5.90
CA ARG A 134 0.81 5.04 -6.28
C ARG A 134 -0.32 4.73 -5.29
N SER A 135 -0.25 5.24 -4.08
CA SER A 135 -1.26 4.98 -3.06
C SER A 135 -2.54 5.77 -3.32
N ALA A 136 -3.68 5.08 -3.26
CA ALA A 136 -4.99 5.73 -3.32
C ALA A 136 -5.24 6.70 -2.14
N CYS A 137 -4.62 6.41 -0.98
CA CYS A 137 -4.63 7.27 0.20
C CYS A 137 -3.39 6.95 1.07
N PRO A 138 -2.32 7.74 0.96
CA PRO A 138 -1.11 7.51 1.75
C PRO A 138 -1.34 7.48 3.25
N GLU A 139 -2.18 8.37 3.78
CA GLU A 139 -2.49 8.43 5.22
C GLU A 139 -3.12 7.13 5.72
N ASP A 140 -4.11 6.60 4.99
CA ASP A 140 -4.79 5.35 5.36
C ASP A 140 -3.87 4.14 5.16
N LEU A 141 -2.94 4.18 4.19
CA LEU A 141 -1.92 3.15 4.02
C LEU A 141 -0.99 3.08 5.25
N LEU A 142 -0.69 4.24 5.88
CA LEU A 142 0.04 4.28 7.14
C LEU A 142 -0.75 3.62 8.27
N LEU A 143 -2.06 3.88 8.35
CA LEU A 143 -2.92 3.29 9.37
C LEU A 143 -2.98 1.77 9.21
N LEU A 144 -3.10 1.27 7.98
CA LEU A 144 -3.08 -0.17 7.68
C LEU A 144 -1.73 -0.79 8.09
N ALA A 145 -0.61 -0.17 7.73
CA ALA A 145 0.73 -0.64 8.10
C ALA A 145 0.95 -0.65 9.63
N LYS A 146 0.37 0.32 10.35
CA LYS A 146 0.37 0.39 11.81
C LYS A 146 -0.49 -0.72 12.42
N ALA A 147 -1.67 -0.98 11.86
CA ALA A 147 -2.55 -2.05 12.29
C ALA A 147 -1.90 -3.43 12.07
N ASP A 148 -1.31 -3.68 10.89
CA ASP A 148 -0.57 -4.91 10.59
C ASP A 148 0.57 -5.15 11.58
N HIS A 149 1.39 -4.12 11.86
CA HIS A 149 2.46 -4.25 12.84
C HIS A 149 1.93 -4.57 14.23
N ARG A 150 0.89 -3.86 14.69
CA ARG A 150 0.31 -4.04 16.04
C ARG A 150 -0.47 -5.33 16.20
N GLY A 151 -0.97 -5.90 15.10
CA GLY A 151 -1.65 -7.19 15.09
C GLY A 151 -0.73 -8.38 15.39
N ARG A 152 0.59 -8.17 15.50
CA ARG A 152 1.54 -9.22 15.91
C ARG A 152 1.63 -9.28 17.41
N ILE A 153 1.56 -10.48 17.98
CA ILE A 153 1.80 -10.68 19.40
C ILE A 153 3.26 -10.32 19.72
N ASN A 154 3.46 -9.57 20.80
CA ASN A 154 4.77 -9.04 21.22
C ASN A 154 5.43 -8.11 20.18
N ALA A 155 4.64 -7.42 19.35
CA ALA A 155 5.17 -6.41 18.45
C ALA A 155 6.00 -5.35 19.20
N ALA A 156 7.14 -4.97 18.61
CA ALA A 156 7.95 -3.88 19.14
C ALA A 156 7.14 -2.54 19.11
N PRO A 157 7.52 -1.54 19.94
CA PRO A 157 6.89 -0.22 19.89
C PRO A 157 6.96 0.39 18.49
N TYR A 158 5.81 0.84 17.95
CA TYR A 158 5.69 1.35 16.58
C TYR A 158 6.06 2.84 16.42
N ALA A 159 6.24 3.55 17.51
CA ALA A 159 6.38 5.02 17.50
C ALA A 159 7.53 5.54 16.61
N GLU A 160 8.68 4.87 16.60
CA GLU A 160 9.81 5.27 15.76
C GLU A 160 9.55 5.01 14.26
N THR A 161 9.00 3.85 13.94
CA THR A 161 8.57 3.50 12.58
C THR A 161 7.51 4.50 12.08
N GLU A 162 6.50 4.78 12.89
CA GLU A 162 5.46 5.77 12.55
C GLU A 162 6.05 7.15 12.29
N ARG A 163 6.96 7.62 13.16
CA ARG A 163 7.64 8.92 12.98
C ARG A 163 8.40 8.98 11.65
N THR A 164 9.13 7.91 11.34
CA THR A 164 9.87 7.81 10.07
C THR A 164 8.93 7.90 8.87
N ILE A 165 7.85 7.11 8.85
CA ILE A 165 6.92 7.09 7.72
C ILE A 165 6.21 8.45 7.57
N ARG A 166 5.74 9.05 8.67
CA ARG A 166 5.11 10.39 8.65
C ARG A 166 6.05 11.48 8.15
N ALA A 167 7.32 11.43 8.54
CA ALA A 167 8.32 12.38 8.02
C ALA A 167 8.51 12.24 6.50
N ARG A 168 8.52 11.00 5.98
CA ARG A 168 8.61 10.72 4.54
C ARG A 168 7.36 11.18 3.78
N LEU A 169 6.18 10.98 4.36
CA LEU A 169 4.92 11.47 3.78
C LEU A 169 4.91 12.99 3.74
N SER A 170 5.25 13.67 4.85
CA SER A 170 5.32 15.13 4.87
C SER A 170 6.31 15.71 3.84
N ALA A 171 7.44 15.03 3.63
CA ALA A 171 8.40 15.43 2.59
C ALA A 171 7.82 15.27 1.17
N TYR A 172 7.07 14.18 0.93
CA TYR A 172 6.35 13.96 -0.33
C TYR A 172 5.29 15.03 -0.56
N GLU A 173 4.44 15.32 0.43
CA GLU A 173 3.39 16.33 0.34
C GLU A 173 3.97 17.73 0.04
N LYS A 174 5.05 18.12 0.72
CA LYS A 174 5.76 19.38 0.46
C LYS A 174 6.26 19.43 -0.98
N MET A 175 6.91 18.38 -1.45
CA MET A 175 7.39 18.28 -2.84
C MET A 175 6.24 18.38 -3.83
N MET A 176 5.08 17.73 -3.54
CA MET A 176 3.90 17.77 -4.41
C MET A 176 3.13 19.11 -4.35
N ALA A 177 3.34 19.93 -3.33
CA ALA A 177 2.79 21.28 -3.26
C ALA A 177 3.61 22.30 -4.06
N GLU A 178 4.90 22.04 -4.32
CA GLU A 178 5.73 22.94 -5.13
C GLU A 178 5.33 22.91 -6.60
N PRO A 179 5.34 24.06 -7.32
CA PRO A 179 5.10 24.10 -8.75
C PRO A 179 6.10 23.23 -9.54
N HIS A 180 5.61 22.49 -10.51
CA HIS A 180 6.44 21.70 -11.41
C HIS A 180 6.00 21.92 -12.88
N ILE A 181 6.55 21.19 -13.83
CA ILE A 181 6.22 21.31 -15.26
C ILE A 181 4.75 20.97 -15.48
N THR A 182 4.04 21.86 -16.16
CA THR A 182 2.61 21.75 -16.51
C THR A 182 2.42 21.76 -18.01
N GLY A 183 1.21 21.42 -18.48
CA GLY A 183 0.85 21.56 -19.89
C GLY A 183 1.01 22.98 -20.41
N ALA A 184 0.74 24.01 -19.58
CA ALA A 184 0.94 25.40 -19.94
C ALA A 184 2.43 25.75 -20.18
N ASP A 185 3.34 25.18 -19.40
CA ASP A 185 4.78 25.35 -19.60
C ASP A 185 5.25 24.74 -20.93
N LEU A 186 4.67 23.59 -21.31
CA LEU A 186 4.99 22.92 -22.58
C LEU A 186 4.39 23.67 -23.79
N LEU A 187 3.15 24.18 -23.67
CA LEU A 187 2.52 25.04 -24.69
C LEU A 187 3.36 26.29 -24.95
N ALA A 188 3.84 26.96 -23.91
CA ALA A 188 4.70 28.13 -24.03
C ALA A 188 6.03 27.84 -24.76
N ARG A 189 6.42 26.57 -24.88
CA ARG A 189 7.60 26.08 -25.62
C ARG A 189 7.26 25.52 -27.00
N GLY A 190 6.02 25.69 -27.44
CA GLY A 190 5.57 25.28 -28.77
C GLY A 190 5.14 23.80 -28.87
N ILE A 191 5.13 23.05 -27.75
CA ILE A 191 4.64 21.67 -27.75
C ILE A 191 3.12 21.67 -27.83
N GLN A 192 2.56 21.07 -28.87
CA GLN A 192 1.13 21.02 -29.08
C GLN A 192 0.46 19.93 -28.21
N PRO A 193 -0.83 20.14 -27.82
CA PRO A 193 -1.60 19.09 -27.14
C PRO A 193 -1.66 17.81 -27.97
N GLY A 194 -1.32 16.69 -27.33
CA GLY A 194 -1.29 15.38 -27.98
C GLY A 194 -0.43 14.37 -27.21
N GLU A 195 -0.12 13.27 -27.87
CA GLU A 195 0.61 12.15 -27.29
C GLU A 195 2.03 12.56 -26.81
N GLU A 196 2.69 13.43 -27.56
CA GLU A 196 4.02 13.94 -27.19
C GLU A 196 3.97 14.72 -25.88
N MET A 197 3.00 15.65 -25.74
CA MET A 197 2.80 16.39 -24.49
C MET A 197 2.52 15.43 -23.33
N GLY A 198 1.69 14.40 -23.52
CA GLY A 198 1.43 13.38 -22.52
C GLY A 198 2.72 12.70 -22.03
N ARG A 199 3.58 12.24 -22.95
CA ARG A 199 4.87 11.61 -22.63
C ARG A 199 5.80 12.55 -21.87
N LEU A 200 5.85 13.82 -22.26
CA LEU A 200 6.67 14.83 -21.58
C LEU A 200 6.16 15.12 -20.15
N LEU A 201 4.84 15.17 -19.93
CA LEU A 201 4.27 15.35 -18.60
C LEU A 201 4.55 14.13 -17.70
N GLU A 202 4.45 12.92 -18.21
CA GLU A 202 4.80 11.69 -17.47
C GLU A 202 6.30 11.68 -17.10
N GLU A 203 7.16 12.10 -18.01
CA GLU A 203 8.59 12.21 -17.74
C GLU A 203 8.88 13.28 -16.68
N ALA A 204 8.26 14.45 -16.80
CA ALA A 204 8.34 15.52 -15.80
C ALA A 204 7.89 15.05 -14.42
N HIS A 205 6.78 14.31 -14.33
CA HIS A 205 6.29 13.72 -13.08
C HIS A 205 7.28 12.71 -12.50
N ARG A 206 7.86 11.84 -13.34
CA ARG A 206 8.90 10.89 -12.92
C ARG A 206 10.13 11.57 -12.34
N LEU A 207 10.57 12.70 -12.96
CA LEU A 207 11.67 13.53 -12.45
C LEU A 207 11.29 14.21 -11.13
N ARG A 208 10.06 14.71 -11.01
CA ARG A 208 9.53 15.26 -9.75
C ARG A 208 9.59 14.23 -8.63
N LEU A 209 9.11 13.01 -8.85
CA LEU A 209 9.19 11.93 -7.85
C LEU A 209 10.63 11.53 -7.49
N ALA A 210 11.58 11.81 -8.38
CA ALA A 210 13.00 11.66 -8.10
C ALA A 210 13.60 12.83 -7.31
N GLY A 211 12.82 13.88 -7.01
CA GLY A 211 13.25 15.07 -6.29
C GLY A 211 13.94 16.12 -7.17
N VAL A 212 13.81 16.02 -8.50
CA VAL A 212 14.37 17.01 -9.43
C VAL A 212 13.48 18.24 -9.46
N LYS A 213 14.07 19.43 -9.29
CA LYS A 213 13.34 20.71 -9.36
C LYS A 213 12.93 21.03 -10.81
N LYS A 214 11.93 21.90 -10.97
CA LYS A 214 11.34 22.26 -12.27
C LYS A 214 12.40 22.72 -13.30
N GLU A 215 13.31 23.62 -12.91
CA GLU A 215 14.32 24.18 -13.80
C GLU A 215 15.31 23.10 -14.27
N ASP A 216 15.70 22.19 -13.36
CA ASP A 216 16.60 21.08 -13.68
C ASP A 216 15.91 20.03 -14.56
N ALA A 217 14.62 19.78 -14.30
CA ALA A 217 13.82 18.87 -15.13
C ALA A 217 13.66 19.40 -16.55
N LEU A 218 13.38 20.70 -16.73
CA LEU A 218 13.34 21.34 -18.06
C LEU A 218 14.67 21.19 -18.80
N ARG A 219 15.80 21.41 -18.11
CA ARG A 219 17.13 21.22 -18.71
C ARG A 219 17.41 19.76 -19.11
N GLN A 220 17.04 18.80 -18.25
CA GLN A 220 17.23 17.37 -18.53
C GLN A 220 16.38 16.90 -19.72
N MET A 221 15.17 17.42 -19.84
CA MET A 221 14.24 17.12 -20.92
C MET A 221 14.58 17.90 -22.21
N ARG A 222 15.58 18.77 -22.19
CA ARG A 222 15.99 19.65 -23.32
C ARG A 222 14.85 20.56 -23.82
N LEU A 223 14.09 21.11 -22.90
CA LEU A 223 12.95 22.00 -23.14
C LEU A 223 13.27 23.46 -22.83
#